data_26f404babb22edd65a4dcbfca10ac57a
#
_entry.id   26f404babb22edd65a4dcbfca10ac57a
#
_cell.length_a   1.000
_cell.length_b   1.000
_cell.length_c   1.000
_cell.angle_alpha   90.00
_cell.angle_beta   90.00
_cell.angle_gamma   90.00
#
_symmetry.space_group_name_H-M   'P 1'
#
loop_
_entity.id
_entity.type
_entity.pdbx_description
1 polymer ?
#
loop_
_entity_poly.entity_id
_entity_poly.type
_entity_poly.pdbx_seq_one_letter_code
_entity_poly.pdbx_strand_id
1 'polypeptide(L)'
;MSSSRRDFLKAATVASMAVASSVNAKSALAQAPGGAQLRTLETSVLTIGYEEHGDSAGFPIILLHGFPYDVRSFDGMVSPLVAAGYRVLLPYLRGYGPTRFLDSDSPRMAEQAAI
;
A
#
# COMPACT_ATOMS: atom_id res chain seq x y z
N MET A 1 -12.41 0.62 -61.90
CA MET A 1 -12.62 -0.42 -60.90
C MET A 1 -12.98 0.26 -59.60
N SER A 2 -14.24 0.29 -59.27
CA SER A 2 -14.74 0.94 -58.04
C SER A 2 -14.79 -0.10 -56.92
N SER A 3 -13.83 -0.07 -56.06
CA SER A 3 -13.86 -0.88 -54.83
C SER A 3 -14.83 -0.20 -53.85
N SER A 4 -15.95 -0.86 -53.61
CA SER A 4 -17.05 -0.37 -52.80
C SER A 4 -16.62 -0.32 -51.34
N ARG A 5 -16.92 0.79 -50.64
CA ARG A 5 -16.74 0.99 -49.19
C ARG A 5 -17.44 -0.08 -48.33
N ARG A 6 -18.28 -0.94 -48.96
CA ARG A 6 -18.99 -2.02 -48.27
C ARG A 6 -18.14 -3.26 -48.05
N ASP A 7 -17.04 -3.45 -48.80
CA ASP A 7 -16.19 -4.65 -48.67
C ASP A 7 -15.14 -4.51 -47.55
N PHE A 8 -14.90 -3.27 -47.11
CA PHE A 8 -13.97 -2.99 -45.99
C PHE A 8 -14.57 -3.30 -44.62
N LEU A 9 -15.91 -3.37 -44.52
CA LEU A 9 -16.61 -3.61 -43.26
C LEU A 9 -16.85 -5.09 -42.92
N LYS A 10 -16.50 -6.01 -43.83
CA LYS A 10 -16.70 -7.46 -43.64
C LYS A 10 -15.47 -8.21 -43.10
N ALA A 11 -14.34 -7.54 -42.95
CA ALA A 11 -13.08 -8.17 -42.49
C ALA A 11 -12.71 -7.87 -41.04
N ALA A 12 -13.59 -7.29 -40.24
CA ALA A 12 -13.34 -6.94 -38.85
C ALA A 12 -14.16 -7.80 -37.86
N THR A 13 -14.38 -9.06 -38.18
CA THR A 13 -14.91 -10.04 -37.24
C THR A 13 -13.73 -10.91 -36.76
N VAL A 14 -12.85 -10.35 -35.97
CA VAL A 14 -11.83 -11.11 -35.29
C VAL A 14 -12.21 -11.19 -33.83
N ALA A 15 -12.56 -12.37 -33.43
CA ALA A 15 -12.54 -12.99 -32.14
C ALA A 15 -12.06 -12.09 -30.97
N SER A 16 -12.99 -11.57 -30.19
CA SER A 16 -12.76 -11.17 -28.80
C SER A 16 -12.49 -12.45 -28.01
N MET A 17 -11.25 -12.84 -27.90
CA MET A 17 -10.81 -13.73 -26.84
C MET A 17 -10.94 -12.95 -25.54
N ALA A 18 -11.97 -13.22 -24.80
CA ALA A 18 -12.09 -12.84 -23.40
C ALA A 18 -10.99 -13.59 -22.62
N VAL A 19 -9.87 -12.93 -22.42
CA VAL A 19 -8.92 -13.35 -21.41
C VAL A 19 -9.58 -13.01 -20.07
N ALA A 20 -10.25 -14.00 -19.51
CA ALA A 20 -10.69 -13.94 -18.12
C ALA A 20 -9.44 -13.92 -17.24
N SER A 21 -8.89 -12.73 -17.02
CA SER A 21 -7.93 -12.52 -15.96
C SER A 21 -8.67 -12.73 -14.64
N SER A 22 -8.49 -13.90 -14.06
CA SER A 22 -8.88 -14.19 -12.69
C SER A 22 -8.04 -13.29 -11.78
N VAL A 23 -8.52 -12.07 -11.53
CA VAL A 23 -7.99 -11.20 -10.49
C VAL A 23 -8.27 -11.89 -9.17
N ASN A 24 -7.22 -12.48 -8.62
CA ASN A 24 -7.24 -13.05 -7.30
C ASN A 24 -7.57 -11.93 -6.29
N ALA A 25 -8.81 -11.92 -5.81
CA ALA A 25 -9.38 -10.86 -4.97
C ALA A 25 -8.79 -10.80 -3.53
N LYS A 26 -7.56 -11.26 -3.34
CA LYS A 26 -6.87 -11.25 -2.04
C LYS A 26 -5.82 -10.14 -1.87
N SER A 27 -5.71 -9.20 -2.78
CA SER A 27 -4.69 -8.15 -2.69
C SER A 27 -5.19 -6.77 -3.11
N ALA A 28 -6.42 -6.42 -2.74
CA ALA A 28 -6.86 -5.03 -2.77
C ALA A 28 -6.41 -4.33 -1.46
N LEU A 29 -5.10 -4.29 -1.22
CA LEU A 29 -4.53 -3.36 -0.25
C LEU A 29 -4.66 -1.97 -0.86
N ALA A 30 -5.42 -1.09 -0.21
CA ALA A 30 -5.59 0.28 -0.63
C ALA A 30 -4.20 0.92 -0.83
N GLN A 31 -3.93 1.37 -2.05
CA GLN A 31 -2.70 2.10 -2.32
C GLN A 31 -2.81 3.47 -1.65
N ALA A 32 -1.89 3.73 -0.75
CA ALA A 32 -1.74 5.06 -0.18
C ALA A 32 -1.27 6.05 -1.27
N PRO A 33 -1.62 7.35 -1.16
CA PRO A 33 -1.18 8.37 -2.13
C PRO A 33 0.36 8.40 -2.22
N GLY A 34 0.91 8.33 -3.43
CA GLY A 34 2.34 8.49 -3.66
C GLY A 34 3.16 7.21 -3.86
N GLY A 35 2.52 6.07 -4.21
CA GLY A 35 3.24 4.83 -4.50
C GLY A 35 3.66 4.04 -3.25
N ALA A 36 3.15 4.42 -2.08
CA ALA A 36 3.32 3.66 -0.85
C ALA A 36 2.70 2.27 -0.94
N GLN A 37 3.40 1.27 -0.45
CA GLN A 37 2.84 -0.05 -0.23
C GLN A 37 2.40 -0.17 1.24
N LEU A 38 1.09 -0.30 1.46
CA LEU A 38 0.59 -0.63 2.79
C LEU A 38 0.83 -2.12 3.06
N ARG A 39 1.54 -2.40 4.13
CA ARG A 39 1.90 -3.76 4.57
C ARG A 39 1.48 -3.99 6.01
N THR A 40 1.47 -5.25 6.42
CA THR A 40 1.20 -5.64 7.80
C THR A 40 2.26 -6.59 8.31
N LEU A 41 2.54 -6.49 9.60
CA LEU A 41 3.45 -7.37 10.35
C LEU A 41 2.75 -7.82 11.62
N GLU A 42 2.69 -9.11 11.86
CA GLU A 42 2.18 -9.66 13.12
C GLU A 42 3.28 -9.79 14.16
N THR A 43 2.97 -9.33 15.37
CA THR A 43 3.76 -9.53 16.58
C THR A 43 2.98 -10.47 17.52
N SER A 44 3.49 -10.68 18.73
CA SER A 44 2.75 -11.46 19.75
C SER A 44 1.46 -10.80 20.23
N VAL A 45 1.28 -9.50 20.00
CA VAL A 45 0.14 -8.70 20.57
C VAL A 45 -0.60 -7.91 19.52
N LEU A 46 0.06 -7.55 18.40
CA LEU A 46 -0.46 -6.61 17.42
C LEU A 46 -0.30 -7.14 16.00
N THR A 47 -1.26 -6.83 15.16
CA THR A 47 -1.02 -6.67 13.72
C THR A 47 -0.67 -5.20 13.48
N ILE A 48 0.57 -4.93 13.11
CA ILE A 48 1.07 -3.57 12.84
C ILE A 48 0.90 -3.29 11.36
N GLY A 49 0.13 -2.26 11.01
CA GLY A 49 0.11 -1.70 9.67
C GLY A 49 1.23 -0.69 9.48
N TYR A 50 1.88 -0.72 8.33
CA TYR A 50 2.92 0.26 7.99
C TYR A 50 2.95 0.56 6.50
N GLU A 51 3.33 1.77 6.15
CA GLU A 51 3.61 2.14 4.77
C GLU A 51 5.10 1.96 4.49
N GLU A 52 5.41 1.43 3.31
CA GLU A 52 6.77 1.25 2.83
C GLU A 52 6.96 2.05 1.54
N HIS A 53 8.04 2.83 1.50
CA HIS A 53 8.42 3.66 0.37
C HIS A 53 9.89 3.44 0.01
N GLY A 54 10.20 3.60 -1.27
CA GLY A 54 11.55 3.44 -1.80
C GLY A 54 11.91 2.01 -2.14
N ASP A 55 13.19 1.80 -2.46
CA ASP A 55 13.71 0.48 -2.81
C ASP A 55 13.81 -0.40 -1.56
N SER A 56 13.31 -1.63 -1.66
CA SER A 56 13.40 -2.62 -0.57
C SER A 56 14.84 -2.98 -0.19
N ALA A 57 15.80 -2.78 -1.07
CA ALA A 57 17.23 -2.96 -0.81
C ALA A 57 17.90 -1.72 -0.18
N GLY A 58 17.19 -0.57 -0.12
CA GLY A 58 17.70 0.64 0.48
C GLY A 58 17.90 0.52 1.99
N PHE A 59 18.80 1.35 2.54
CA PHE A 59 19.00 1.39 3.99
C PHE A 59 17.71 1.83 4.68
N PRO A 60 17.18 1.05 5.66
CA PRO A 60 15.90 1.33 6.26
C PRO A 60 15.93 2.51 7.23
N ILE A 61 14.95 3.41 7.09
CA ILE A 61 14.64 4.48 8.03
C ILE A 61 13.21 4.26 8.54
N ILE A 62 13.03 4.24 9.84
CA ILE A 62 11.73 4.13 10.49
C ILE A 62 11.36 5.51 11.03
N LEU A 63 10.20 6.03 10.62
CA LEU A 63 9.64 7.29 11.11
C LEU A 63 8.41 7.00 11.96
N LEU A 64 8.49 7.30 13.25
CA LEU A 64 7.43 7.06 14.22
C LEU A 64 6.69 8.36 14.50
N HIS A 65 5.39 8.39 14.24
CA HIS A 65 4.55 9.53 14.59
C HIS A 65 4.22 9.54 16.09
N GLY A 66 3.67 10.64 16.56
CA GLY A 66 3.18 10.83 17.93
C GLY A 66 1.74 11.34 17.95
N PHE A 67 1.14 11.35 19.15
CA PHE A 67 -0.18 11.95 19.36
C PHE A 67 -0.09 13.49 19.19
N PRO A 68 -1.07 14.14 18.56
CA PRO A 68 -2.31 13.60 17.95
C PRO A 68 -2.19 13.29 16.45
N TYR A 69 -0.99 13.24 15.91
CA TYR A 69 -0.69 13.08 14.49
C TYR A 69 -0.57 11.60 14.10
N ASP A 70 -0.55 11.33 12.80
CA ASP A 70 -0.33 10.02 12.23
C ASP A 70 0.82 10.04 11.20
N VAL A 71 0.94 8.99 10.39
CA VAL A 71 2.00 8.87 9.37
C VAL A 71 1.99 10.00 8.35
N ARG A 72 0.86 10.70 8.16
CA ARG A 72 0.77 11.85 7.23
C ARG A 72 1.65 13.04 7.64
N SER A 73 2.05 13.12 8.91
CA SER A 73 3.00 14.15 9.35
C SER A 73 4.37 14.08 8.65
N PHE A 74 4.69 12.93 8.05
CA PHE A 74 5.95 12.71 7.36
C PHE A 74 5.88 12.84 5.83
N ASP A 75 4.72 13.18 5.25
CA ASP A 75 4.53 13.23 3.80
C ASP A 75 5.59 14.11 3.09
N GLY A 76 5.97 15.23 3.70
CA GLY A 76 7.02 16.11 3.18
C GLY A 76 8.44 15.56 3.26
N MET A 77 8.68 14.54 4.11
CA MET A 77 10.00 13.96 4.32
C MET A 77 10.25 12.71 3.48
N VAL A 78 9.19 12.00 3.11
CA VAL A 78 9.30 10.71 2.42
C VAL A 78 10.01 10.84 1.08
N SER A 79 9.55 11.77 0.22
CA SER A 79 10.12 11.92 -1.12
C SER A 79 11.62 12.27 -1.13
N PRO A 80 12.12 13.21 -0.32
CA PRO A 80 13.56 13.48 -0.22
C PRO A 80 14.37 12.27 0.24
N LEU A 81 13.88 11.50 1.22
CA LEU A 81 14.56 10.33 1.73
C LEU A 81 14.61 9.20 0.69
N VAL A 82 13.52 8.95 0.00
CA VAL A 82 13.47 7.98 -1.10
C VAL A 82 14.41 8.39 -2.23
N ALA A 83 14.43 9.67 -2.60
CA ALA A 83 15.35 10.19 -3.62
C ALA A 83 16.84 10.04 -3.21
N ALA A 84 17.14 10.05 -1.91
CA ALA A 84 18.46 9.80 -1.37
C ALA A 84 18.81 8.30 -1.28
N GLY A 85 17.92 7.40 -1.71
CA GLY A 85 18.15 5.95 -1.76
C GLY A 85 17.77 5.20 -0.49
N TYR A 86 17.03 5.84 0.42
CA TYR A 86 16.56 5.17 1.64
C TYR A 86 15.26 4.38 1.39
N ARG A 87 15.10 3.32 2.16
CA ARG A 87 13.84 2.61 2.35
C ARG A 87 13.14 3.21 3.56
N VAL A 88 12.01 3.86 3.37
CA VAL A 88 11.28 4.56 4.43
C VAL A 88 10.11 3.72 4.92
N LEU A 89 10.05 3.47 6.21
CA LEU A 89 9.02 2.70 6.88
C LEU A 89 8.24 3.61 7.83
N LEU A 90 6.93 3.66 7.67
CA LEU A 90 6.01 4.49 8.44
C LEU A 90 5.01 3.59 9.19
N PRO A 91 5.37 3.04 10.36
CA PRO A 91 4.42 2.26 11.15
C PRO A 91 3.31 3.14 11.72
N TYR A 92 2.08 2.62 11.67
CA TYR A 92 0.96 3.16 12.43
C TYR A 92 1.04 2.67 13.87
N LEU A 93 1.09 3.58 14.82
CA LEU A 93 1.07 3.26 16.24
C LEU A 93 -0.26 2.60 16.64
N ARG A 94 -0.32 2.03 17.84
CA ARG A 94 -1.55 1.46 18.41
C ARG A 94 -2.71 2.45 18.36
N GLY A 95 -3.87 1.98 17.89
CA GLY A 95 -5.06 2.80 17.75
C GLY A 95 -5.10 3.68 16.51
N TYR A 96 -4.06 3.63 15.66
CA TYR A 96 -3.99 4.39 14.42
C TYR A 96 -4.07 3.48 13.20
N GLY A 97 -4.69 4.00 12.13
CA GLY A 97 -4.77 3.35 10.82
C GLY A 97 -5.15 1.86 10.90
N PRO A 98 -4.42 0.98 10.21
CA PRO A 98 -4.72 -0.45 10.17
C PRO A 98 -4.15 -1.25 11.35
N THR A 99 -3.36 -0.64 12.25
CA THR A 99 -2.79 -1.35 13.41
C THR A 99 -3.88 -1.77 14.38
N ARG A 100 -3.88 -3.05 14.76
CA ARG A 100 -4.91 -3.68 15.62
C ARG A 100 -4.27 -4.60 16.65
N PHE A 101 -4.92 -4.73 17.81
CA PHE A 101 -4.63 -5.81 18.73
C PHE A 101 -5.08 -7.16 18.15
N LEU A 102 -4.30 -8.20 18.35
CA LEU A 102 -4.70 -9.56 18.01
C LEU A 102 -5.83 -10.04 18.91
N ASP A 103 -5.82 -9.64 20.18
CA ASP A 103 -6.83 -9.94 21.15
C ASP A 103 -7.52 -8.66 21.62
N SER A 104 -8.86 -8.62 21.58
CA SER A 104 -9.68 -7.50 22.06
C SER A 104 -9.51 -7.24 23.56
N ASP A 105 -9.17 -8.28 24.33
CA ASP A 105 -9.02 -8.23 25.78
C ASP A 105 -7.60 -7.85 26.23
N SER A 106 -6.68 -7.63 25.28
CA SER A 106 -5.33 -7.16 25.58
C SER A 106 -5.36 -5.88 26.40
N PRO A 107 -4.58 -5.79 27.49
CA PRO A 107 -4.49 -4.58 28.33
C PRO A 107 -4.03 -3.38 27.48
N ARG A 108 -4.73 -2.27 27.64
CA ARG A 108 -4.45 -1.01 26.92
C ARG A 108 -3.89 0.05 27.86
N MET A 109 -2.77 -0.30 28.53
CA MET A 109 -2.12 0.59 29.48
C MET A 109 -1.22 1.60 28.77
N ALA A 110 -0.99 2.74 29.42
CA ALA A 110 -0.18 3.84 28.85
C ALA A 110 1.26 3.40 28.51
N GLU A 111 1.84 2.54 29.31
CA GLU A 111 3.19 1.99 29.09
C GLU A 111 3.30 1.15 27.80
N GLN A 112 2.19 0.60 27.35
CA GLN A 112 2.13 -0.15 26.10
C GLN A 112 1.92 0.75 24.86
N ALA A 113 1.62 2.02 25.04
CA ALA A 113 1.53 2.99 23.97
C ALA A 113 2.90 3.51 23.51
N ALA A 114 3.95 3.21 24.25
CA ALA A 114 5.30 3.74 24.03
C ALA A 114 6.18 2.82 23.15
N ILE A 115 5.61 1.73 22.60
CA ILE A 115 6.37 0.80 21.74
C ILE A 115 5.61 0.53 20.46
#